data_1761204085e8414368c07731c00e36c4
#
_entry.id   1761204085e8414368c07731c00e36c4
#
_cell.length_a   1.000
_cell.length_b   1.000
_cell.length_c   1.000
_cell.angle_alpha   90.00
_cell.angle_beta   90.00
_cell.angle_gamma   90.00
#
_symmetry.space_group_name_H-M   'P 1'
#
loop_
_entity.id
_entity.type
_entity.pdbx_description
1 polymer ?
#
loop_
_entity_poly.entity_id
_entity_poly.type
_entity_poly.pdbx_seq_one_letter_code
_entity_poly.pdbx_strand_id
1 'polypeptide(L)'
;MELRNKATRISLLDFKSPQMRAFHMTWFAFFLCFFAWFGIAPLMKVVREEMSLTKEQIGWCIIGSVSITVIARLFIGWLCDRIGPRYAYTGLLLLGSIPVMGIGFAQSFEAFLLFRVLIGVIGASFVITQYHTSVMFAPNCVGTANATTAGWGNLGGGVTQMVMPLVLAGVLASVTWLSGFLTEYEIPFVSEYLLPYLGDIEFLGWRVSMFVAGLACAAMGVAYFFFTQDAPDGNFKDLRAAGEMPPKQQVKGSFLAACKDSRVWALFVIYGACFGIELTINNVAALYFLDYFDYFASMDPVKAVSTAGMIAGLFGLMNLFARTMGGALGDRFGEQWGLKGRVRWLFIALFCEGLALMVFSQMNVLALAIPTLIIFSLFTQMSEGATFSVVPFINRKALGSVAGIVGAGGNAGAVAAGFLFKTSAVTWPTALLILGALVTCSAFLAFTVRFSTEAETEARIHTEEAHSRRRGELLGAAT
;
A
#
# COMPACT_ATOMS: atom_id res chain seq x y z
N MET A 1 24.28 -21.44 -9.01
CA MET A 1 25.12 -20.25 -8.83
C MET A 1 24.26 -19.20 -8.15
N GLU A 2 24.66 -18.67 -7.01
CA GLU A 2 23.91 -17.61 -6.33
C GLU A 2 24.29 -16.25 -6.91
N LEU A 3 23.31 -15.35 -7.01
CA LEU A 3 23.57 -13.96 -7.38
C LEU A 3 24.63 -13.39 -6.43
N ARG A 4 25.69 -12.86 -7.00
CA ARG A 4 26.82 -12.28 -6.26
C ARG A 4 26.54 -10.81 -5.94
N ASN A 5 27.39 -10.19 -5.18
CA ASN A 5 27.39 -8.74 -4.94
C ASN A 5 26.10 -8.15 -4.34
N LYS A 6 25.26 -8.98 -3.66
CA LYS A 6 24.13 -8.49 -2.90
C LYS A 6 24.60 -7.57 -1.76
N ALA A 7 23.87 -6.46 -1.53
CA ALA A 7 24.18 -5.55 -0.44
C ALA A 7 23.99 -6.24 0.91
N THR A 8 24.99 -6.15 1.79
CA THR A 8 24.98 -6.70 3.16
C THR A 8 24.57 -5.67 4.21
N ARG A 9 24.39 -4.42 3.81
CA ARG A 9 23.93 -3.31 4.66
C ARG A 9 23.05 -2.35 3.87
N ILE A 10 22.18 -1.63 4.57
CA ILE A 10 21.38 -0.54 4.02
C ILE A 10 22.11 0.77 4.32
N SER A 11 22.49 1.51 3.28
CA SER A 11 23.15 2.81 3.39
C SER A 11 22.30 3.88 2.70
N LEU A 12 21.41 4.52 3.45
CA LEU A 12 20.39 5.42 2.90
C LEU A 12 20.95 6.62 2.12
N LEU A 13 22.20 6.98 2.35
CA LEU A 13 22.86 8.07 1.63
C LEU A 13 23.66 7.61 0.41
N ASP A 14 23.69 6.31 0.12
CA ASP A 14 24.30 5.76 -1.08
C ASP A 14 23.28 5.72 -2.23
N PHE A 15 23.45 6.61 -3.20
CA PHE A 15 22.67 6.66 -4.44
C PHE A 15 23.44 6.11 -5.64
N LYS A 16 24.69 5.65 -5.45
CA LYS A 16 25.58 5.23 -6.52
C LYS A 16 25.57 3.73 -6.77
N SER A 17 25.59 2.92 -5.71
CA SER A 17 25.57 1.47 -5.86
C SER A 17 24.27 0.98 -6.51
N PRO A 18 24.34 -0.01 -7.41
CA PRO A 18 23.14 -0.54 -8.07
C PRO A 18 22.07 -1.01 -7.09
N GLN A 19 22.47 -1.62 -5.97
CA GLN A 19 21.59 -2.16 -4.94
C GLN A 19 20.81 -1.04 -4.23
N MET A 20 21.52 0.01 -3.79
CA MET A 20 20.87 1.12 -3.09
C MET A 20 20.08 2.03 -4.03
N ARG A 21 20.55 2.19 -5.26
CA ARG A 21 19.79 2.89 -6.30
C ARG A 21 18.48 2.15 -6.61
N ALA A 22 18.53 0.83 -6.78
CA ALA A 22 17.32 0.03 -6.93
C ALA A 22 16.41 0.14 -5.69
N PHE A 23 16.95 0.13 -4.47
CA PHE A 23 16.20 0.33 -3.23
C PHE A 23 15.43 1.65 -3.25
N HIS A 24 16.10 2.79 -3.54
CA HIS A 24 15.46 4.10 -3.56
C HIS A 24 14.42 4.22 -4.68
N MET A 25 14.75 3.76 -5.88
CA MET A 25 13.80 3.77 -6.99
C MET A 25 12.58 2.88 -6.70
N THR A 26 12.76 1.75 -6.03
CA THR A 26 11.71 0.77 -5.77
C THR A 26 10.70 1.28 -4.74
N TRP A 27 11.15 1.81 -3.59
CA TRP A 27 10.21 2.35 -2.61
C TRP A 27 9.49 3.59 -3.12
N PHE A 28 10.18 4.45 -3.90
CA PHE A 28 9.56 5.65 -4.45
C PHE A 28 8.57 5.33 -5.58
N ALA A 29 8.86 4.34 -6.43
CA ALA A 29 7.91 3.83 -7.41
C ALA A 29 6.65 3.27 -6.74
N PHE A 30 6.84 2.51 -5.64
CA PHE A 30 5.73 1.98 -4.85
C PHE A 30 4.92 3.10 -4.20
N PHE A 31 5.58 4.11 -3.64
CA PHE A 31 4.95 5.31 -3.11
C PHE A 31 4.07 6.01 -4.14
N LEU A 32 4.56 6.24 -5.36
CA LEU A 32 3.79 6.86 -6.43
C LEU A 32 2.62 5.98 -6.90
N CYS A 33 2.79 4.66 -6.94
CA CYS A 33 1.67 3.75 -7.21
C CYS A 33 0.57 3.89 -6.15
N PHE A 34 0.91 3.92 -4.88
CA PHE A 34 -0.07 4.10 -3.79
C PHE A 34 -0.67 5.50 -3.80
N PHE A 35 0.15 6.52 -4.06
CA PHE A 35 -0.31 7.89 -4.24
C PHE A 35 -1.39 8.00 -5.32
N ALA A 36 -1.14 7.43 -6.49
CA ALA A 36 -2.08 7.46 -7.61
C ALA A 36 -3.31 6.54 -7.39
N TRP A 37 -3.10 5.37 -6.75
CA TRP A 37 -4.18 4.42 -6.46
C TRP A 37 -5.27 5.03 -5.58
N PHE A 38 -4.85 5.74 -4.55
CA PHE A 38 -5.74 6.40 -3.60
C PHE A 38 -6.01 7.88 -3.91
N GLY A 39 -5.46 8.42 -5.02
CA GLY A 39 -5.54 9.83 -5.37
C GLY A 39 -6.95 10.41 -5.45
N ILE A 40 -7.92 9.59 -5.87
CA ILE A 40 -9.33 10.02 -5.94
C ILE A 40 -10.02 10.02 -4.57
N ALA A 41 -9.52 9.28 -3.59
CA ALA A 41 -10.21 9.11 -2.31
C ALA A 41 -10.45 10.44 -1.57
N PRO A 42 -9.46 11.35 -1.40
CA PRO A 42 -9.68 12.64 -0.76
C PRO A 42 -10.54 13.60 -1.62
N LEU A 43 -10.66 13.34 -2.92
CA LEU A 43 -11.44 14.14 -3.86
C LEU A 43 -12.85 13.57 -4.09
N MET A 44 -13.20 12.45 -3.43
CA MET A 44 -14.44 11.72 -3.67
C MET A 44 -15.70 12.56 -3.40
N LYS A 45 -15.63 13.57 -2.50
CA LYS A 45 -16.75 14.48 -2.28
C LYS A 45 -17.08 15.27 -3.55
N VAL A 46 -16.06 15.86 -4.18
CA VAL A 46 -16.21 16.63 -5.43
C VAL A 46 -16.75 15.75 -6.56
N VAL A 47 -16.19 14.54 -6.71
CA VAL A 47 -16.65 13.55 -7.71
C VAL A 47 -18.10 13.13 -7.45
N ARG A 48 -18.46 12.90 -6.18
CA ARG A 48 -19.82 12.54 -5.78
C ARG A 48 -20.82 13.63 -6.15
N GLU A 49 -20.49 14.89 -5.91
CA GLU A 49 -21.35 16.04 -6.22
C GLU A 49 -21.53 16.20 -7.73
N GLU A 50 -20.43 16.15 -8.51
CA GLU A 50 -20.49 16.25 -9.97
C GLU A 50 -21.31 15.13 -10.62
N MET A 51 -21.05 13.88 -10.23
CA MET A 51 -21.69 12.72 -10.85
C MET A 51 -22.98 12.29 -10.13
N SER A 52 -23.41 12.99 -9.10
CA SER A 52 -24.58 12.67 -8.27
C SER A 52 -24.55 11.22 -7.75
N LEU A 53 -23.36 10.74 -7.29
CA LEU A 53 -23.16 9.36 -6.89
C LEU A 53 -23.90 9.01 -5.59
N THR A 54 -24.64 7.92 -5.65
CA THR A 54 -25.27 7.34 -4.46
C THR A 54 -24.25 6.67 -3.55
N LYS A 55 -24.62 6.45 -2.27
CA LYS A 55 -23.81 5.69 -1.32
C LYS A 55 -23.45 4.29 -1.84
N GLU A 56 -24.37 3.63 -2.51
CA GLU A 56 -24.16 2.31 -3.12
C GLU A 56 -23.09 2.37 -4.21
N GLN A 57 -23.15 3.36 -5.09
CA GLN A 57 -22.17 3.56 -6.16
C GLN A 57 -20.78 3.88 -5.60
N ILE A 58 -20.68 4.69 -4.54
CA ILE A 58 -19.41 4.94 -3.84
C ILE A 58 -18.86 3.62 -3.28
N GLY A 59 -19.70 2.79 -2.67
CA GLY A 59 -19.33 1.47 -2.18
C GLY A 59 -18.78 0.56 -3.30
N TRP A 60 -19.39 0.59 -4.49
CA TRP A 60 -18.86 -0.13 -5.66
C TRP A 60 -17.50 0.41 -6.11
N CYS A 61 -17.28 1.73 -6.03
CA CYS A 61 -15.97 2.33 -6.33
C CYS A 61 -14.88 1.88 -5.34
N ILE A 62 -15.22 1.75 -4.05
CA ILE A 62 -14.31 1.23 -3.01
C ILE A 62 -13.93 -0.22 -3.33
N ILE A 63 -14.92 -1.10 -3.56
CA ILE A 63 -14.71 -2.51 -3.90
C ILE A 63 -13.91 -2.62 -5.20
N GLY A 64 -14.31 -1.91 -6.26
CA GLY A 64 -13.67 -1.93 -7.57
C GLY A 64 -12.19 -1.57 -7.50
N SER A 65 -11.85 -0.57 -6.71
CA SER A 65 -10.47 -0.07 -6.61
C SER A 65 -9.46 -1.11 -6.10
N VAL A 66 -9.90 -2.11 -5.34
CA VAL A 66 -9.01 -3.10 -4.71
C VAL A 66 -9.19 -4.54 -5.24
N SER A 67 -10.29 -4.80 -5.96
CA SER A 67 -10.68 -6.16 -6.37
C SER A 67 -9.70 -6.78 -7.37
N ILE A 68 -9.37 -6.06 -8.44
CA ILE A 68 -8.49 -6.54 -9.52
C ILE A 68 -7.07 -6.80 -9.03
N THR A 69 -6.65 -6.12 -7.96
CA THR A 69 -5.30 -6.23 -7.42
C THR A 69 -4.97 -7.66 -6.99
N VAL A 70 -5.96 -8.44 -6.53
CA VAL A 70 -5.76 -9.86 -6.17
C VAL A 70 -5.20 -10.64 -7.36
N ILE A 71 -5.84 -10.49 -8.52
CA ILE A 71 -5.44 -11.18 -9.76
C ILE A 71 -4.15 -10.57 -10.32
N ALA A 72 -4.05 -9.24 -10.32
CA ALA A 72 -2.90 -8.52 -10.83
C ALA A 72 -1.61 -8.91 -10.11
N ARG A 73 -1.64 -9.12 -8.78
CA ARG A 73 -0.48 -9.58 -7.99
C ARG A 73 0.05 -10.94 -8.45
N LEU A 74 -0.83 -11.88 -8.76
CA LEU A 74 -0.43 -13.21 -9.25
C LEU A 74 0.24 -13.10 -10.61
N PHE A 75 -0.36 -12.34 -11.53
CA PHE A 75 0.18 -12.12 -12.87
C PHE A 75 1.53 -11.40 -12.84
N ILE A 76 1.64 -10.35 -12.04
CA ILE A 76 2.87 -9.55 -11.92
C ILE A 76 4.00 -10.37 -11.28
N GLY A 77 3.71 -11.23 -10.28
CA GLY A 77 4.71 -12.14 -9.71
C GLY A 77 5.30 -13.08 -10.76
N TRP A 78 4.44 -13.67 -11.58
CA TRP A 78 4.87 -14.51 -12.72
C TRP A 78 5.68 -13.70 -13.76
N LEU A 79 5.27 -12.46 -14.02
CA LEU A 79 5.94 -11.58 -14.98
C LEU A 79 7.34 -11.21 -14.51
N CYS A 80 7.52 -10.86 -13.22
CA CYS A 80 8.83 -10.56 -12.62
C CYS A 80 9.82 -11.70 -12.81
N ASP A 81 9.36 -12.93 -12.60
CA ASP A 81 10.18 -14.11 -12.83
C ASP A 81 10.63 -14.26 -14.30
N ARG A 82 9.81 -13.79 -15.22
CA ARG A 82 10.01 -14.05 -16.65
C ARG A 82 10.85 -12.99 -17.34
N ILE A 83 10.56 -11.71 -17.07
CA ILE A 83 11.19 -10.57 -17.75
C ILE A 83 12.10 -9.73 -16.84
N GLY A 84 12.09 -10.02 -15.54
CA GLY A 84 12.83 -9.27 -14.52
C GLY A 84 12.03 -8.10 -13.94
N PRO A 85 12.42 -7.63 -12.73
CA PRO A 85 11.70 -6.58 -12.00
C PRO A 85 11.79 -5.22 -12.71
N ARG A 86 12.88 -4.90 -13.40
CA ARG A 86 13.07 -3.65 -14.12
C ARG A 86 11.98 -3.45 -15.18
N TYR A 87 11.82 -4.42 -16.09
CA TYR A 87 10.80 -4.34 -17.14
C TYR A 87 9.40 -4.47 -16.60
N ALA A 88 9.18 -5.34 -15.58
CA ALA A 88 7.87 -5.52 -14.97
C ALA A 88 7.37 -4.24 -14.30
N TYR A 89 8.24 -3.53 -13.55
CA TYR A 89 7.87 -2.28 -12.91
C TYR A 89 7.66 -1.13 -13.89
N THR A 90 8.58 -1.00 -14.87
CA THR A 90 8.43 -0.02 -15.95
C THR A 90 7.09 -0.20 -16.68
N GLY A 91 6.77 -1.44 -17.06
CA GLY A 91 5.51 -1.76 -17.71
C GLY A 91 4.29 -1.46 -16.82
N LEU A 92 4.34 -1.82 -15.54
CA LEU A 92 3.25 -1.54 -14.60
C LEU A 92 3.00 -0.03 -14.43
N LEU A 93 4.06 0.77 -14.29
CA LEU A 93 3.96 2.21 -14.12
C LEU A 93 3.46 2.91 -15.38
N LEU A 94 3.99 2.56 -16.56
CA LEU A 94 3.58 3.16 -17.83
C LEU A 94 2.16 2.77 -18.24
N LEU A 95 1.81 1.48 -18.17
CA LEU A 95 0.47 1.02 -18.52
C LEU A 95 -0.55 1.42 -17.46
N GLY A 96 -0.17 1.38 -16.17
CA GLY A 96 -1.03 1.79 -15.07
C GLY A 96 -1.29 3.29 -15.02
N SER A 97 -0.38 4.13 -15.54
CA SER A 97 -0.60 5.58 -15.64
C SER A 97 -1.74 5.95 -16.59
N ILE A 98 -1.99 5.11 -17.60
CA ILE A 98 -3.06 5.35 -18.58
C ILE A 98 -4.45 5.44 -17.91
N PRO A 99 -4.91 4.44 -17.14
CA PRO A 99 -6.20 4.57 -16.45
C PRO A 99 -6.19 5.63 -15.36
N VAL A 100 -5.04 5.95 -14.72
CA VAL A 100 -4.95 7.05 -13.74
C VAL A 100 -5.22 8.39 -14.40
N MET A 101 -4.62 8.66 -15.57
CA MET A 101 -4.92 9.86 -16.34
C MET A 101 -6.32 9.80 -16.96
N GLY A 102 -6.70 8.63 -17.44
CA GLY A 102 -7.95 8.39 -18.16
C GLY A 102 -9.21 8.58 -17.31
N ILE A 103 -9.16 8.39 -15.99
CA ILE A 103 -10.32 8.56 -15.11
C ILE A 103 -10.89 10.00 -15.20
N GLY A 104 -10.05 10.98 -15.52
CA GLY A 104 -10.46 12.35 -15.76
C GLY A 104 -11.44 12.52 -16.93
N PHE A 105 -11.56 11.55 -17.83
CA PHE A 105 -12.51 11.57 -18.96
C PHE A 105 -13.84 10.85 -18.64
N ALA A 106 -13.98 10.28 -17.44
CA ALA A 106 -15.24 9.63 -17.07
C ALA A 106 -16.40 10.62 -17.01
N GLN A 107 -17.50 10.29 -17.71
CA GLN A 107 -18.73 11.09 -17.77
C GLN A 107 -19.93 10.33 -17.16
N SER A 108 -19.74 9.08 -16.77
CA SER A 108 -20.77 8.24 -16.14
C SER A 108 -20.19 7.43 -14.99
N PHE A 109 -21.06 6.95 -14.11
CA PHE A 109 -20.66 6.04 -13.02
C PHE A 109 -19.96 4.78 -13.54
N GLU A 110 -20.46 4.17 -14.61
CA GLU A 110 -19.91 2.95 -15.19
C GLU A 110 -18.47 3.17 -15.70
N ALA A 111 -18.25 4.28 -16.42
CA ALA A 111 -16.91 4.65 -16.89
C ALA A 111 -15.97 4.94 -15.70
N PHE A 112 -16.45 5.67 -14.70
CA PHE A 112 -15.69 5.97 -13.50
C PHE A 112 -15.33 4.69 -12.74
N LEU A 113 -16.29 3.79 -12.53
CA LEU A 113 -16.06 2.49 -11.87
C LEU A 113 -15.07 1.64 -12.66
N LEU A 114 -15.17 1.59 -13.99
CA LEU A 114 -14.21 0.88 -14.84
C LEU A 114 -12.78 1.39 -14.63
N PHE A 115 -12.59 2.72 -14.65
CA PHE A 115 -11.28 3.30 -14.37
C PHE A 115 -10.81 2.99 -12.94
N ARG A 116 -11.69 3.00 -11.93
CA ARG A 116 -11.35 2.60 -10.56
C ARG A 116 -10.82 1.16 -10.49
N VAL A 117 -11.47 0.23 -11.20
CA VAL A 117 -11.00 -1.17 -11.30
C VAL A 117 -9.64 -1.21 -11.99
N LEU A 118 -9.47 -0.57 -13.15
CA LEU A 118 -8.22 -0.58 -13.91
C LEU A 118 -7.04 0.04 -13.14
N ILE A 119 -7.27 1.14 -12.42
CA ILE A 119 -6.28 1.75 -11.53
C ILE A 119 -5.83 0.75 -10.45
N GLY A 120 -6.72 -0.12 -9.96
CA GLY A 120 -6.38 -1.14 -8.97
C GLY A 120 -5.22 -2.08 -9.38
N VAL A 121 -4.92 -2.19 -10.68
CA VAL A 121 -3.79 -2.99 -11.17
C VAL A 121 -2.44 -2.49 -10.64
N ILE A 122 -2.29 -1.16 -10.45
CA ILE A 122 -1.04 -0.59 -9.90
C ILE A 122 -0.75 -1.01 -8.45
N GLY A 123 -1.77 -1.48 -7.72
CA GLY A 123 -1.60 -2.08 -6.39
C GLY A 123 -0.77 -3.38 -6.38
N ALA A 124 -0.51 -3.98 -7.56
CA ALA A 124 0.42 -5.09 -7.71
C ALA A 124 1.90 -4.66 -7.61
N SER A 125 2.20 -3.37 -7.59
CA SER A 125 3.54 -2.79 -7.38
C SER A 125 4.24 -3.32 -6.13
N PHE A 126 3.50 -3.65 -5.07
CA PHE A 126 4.02 -4.31 -3.88
C PHE A 126 4.82 -5.58 -4.20
N VAL A 127 4.32 -6.42 -5.10
CA VAL A 127 4.99 -7.69 -5.46
C VAL A 127 6.34 -7.43 -6.10
N ILE A 128 6.41 -6.46 -7.02
CA ILE A 128 7.68 -6.12 -7.69
C ILE A 128 8.65 -5.50 -6.68
N THR A 129 8.14 -4.64 -5.78
CA THR A 129 8.91 -4.01 -4.72
C THR A 129 9.62 -5.05 -3.85
N GLN A 130 8.86 -6.03 -3.32
CA GLN A 130 9.42 -7.11 -2.49
C GLN A 130 10.37 -8.01 -3.28
N TYR A 131 10.03 -8.34 -4.52
CA TYR A 131 10.86 -9.14 -5.40
C TYR A 131 12.20 -8.46 -5.68
N HIS A 132 12.18 -7.21 -6.17
CA HIS A 132 13.40 -6.49 -6.56
C HIS A 132 14.31 -6.24 -5.34
N THR A 133 13.73 -5.82 -4.22
CA THR A 133 14.50 -5.65 -2.97
C THR A 133 15.14 -6.97 -2.54
N SER A 134 14.42 -8.09 -2.60
CA SER A 134 14.97 -9.42 -2.22
C SER A 134 16.10 -9.89 -3.14
N VAL A 135 16.08 -9.49 -4.41
CA VAL A 135 17.17 -9.80 -5.35
C VAL A 135 18.41 -8.97 -5.04
N MET A 136 18.25 -7.71 -4.62
CA MET A 136 19.35 -6.76 -4.39
C MET A 136 20.06 -6.94 -3.04
N PHE A 137 19.37 -7.46 -2.01
CA PHE A 137 19.91 -7.52 -0.64
C PHE A 137 20.20 -8.94 -0.18
N ALA A 138 21.27 -9.07 0.62
CA ALA A 138 21.68 -10.34 1.20
C ALA A 138 20.77 -10.77 2.37
N PRO A 139 20.73 -12.08 2.74
CA PRO A 139 19.83 -12.61 3.76
C PRO A 139 19.92 -11.91 5.12
N ASN A 140 21.08 -11.37 5.48
CA ASN A 140 21.30 -10.69 6.77
C ASN A 140 20.56 -9.35 6.91
N CYS A 141 20.16 -8.71 5.82
CA CYS A 141 19.49 -7.41 5.85
C CYS A 141 18.26 -7.31 4.94
N VAL A 142 17.94 -8.38 4.19
CA VAL A 142 16.80 -8.38 3.25
C VAL A 142 15.45 -8.15 3.94
N GLY A 143 15.26 -8.66 5.15
CA GLY A 143 14.03 -8.46 5.93
C GLY A 143 13.80 -7.00 6.24
N THR A 144 14.82 -6.31 6.75
CA THR A 144 14.78 -4.87 7.03
C THR A 144 14.59 -4.05 5.75
N ALA A 145 15.30 -4.41 4.67
CA ALA A 145 15.16 -3.72 3.38
C ALA A 145 13.73 -3.84 2.83
N ASN A 146 13.14 -5.02 2.86
CA ASN A 146 11.77 -5.27 2.44
C ASN A 146 10.75 -4.53 3.31
N ALA A 147 10.90 -4.55 4.64
CA ALA A 147 10.02 -3.84 5.56
C ALA A 147 10.06 -2.31 5.33
N THR A 148 11.26 -1.76 5.10
CA THR A 148 11.43 -0.33 4.84
C THR A 148 10.82 0.08 3.49
N THR A 149 11.11 -0.67 2.41
CA THR A 149 10.52 -0.36 1.09
C THR A 149 9.01 -0.51 1.08
N ALA A 150 8.46 -1.48 1.84
CA ALA A 150 7.01 -1.64 2.00
C ALA A 150 6.37 -0.47 2.77
N GLY A 151 6.91 -0.12 3.94
CA GLY A 151 6.38 0.97 4.76
C GLY A 151 6.45 2.32 4.05
N TRP A 152 7.62 2.66 3.48
CA TRP A 152 7.80 3.92 2.76
C TRP A 152 6.98 3.99 1.46
N GLY A 153 6.72 2.84 0.82
CA GLY A 153 5.81 2.78 -0.31
C GLY A 153 4.35 3.01 0.09
N ASN A 154 3.86 2.30 1.13
CA ASN A 154 2.48 2.48 1.64
C ASN A 154 2.21 3.91 2.13
N LEU A 155 3.25 4.63 2.58
CA LEU A 155 3.17 6.05 2.95
C LEU A 155 2.52 6.90 1.84
N GLY A 156 2.66 6.52 0.56
CA GLY A 156 2.00 7.16 -0.57
C GLY A 156 0.50 7.30 -0.41
N GLY A 157 -0.17 6.29 0.20
CA GLY A 157 -1.61 6.34 0.50
C GLY A 157 -2.00 7.41 1.52
N GLY A 158 -1.15 7.68 2.51
CA GLY A 158 -1.37 8.76 3.47
C GLY A 158 -1.05 10.13 2.89
N VAL A 159 0.08 10.24 2.19
CA VAL A 159 0.51 11.50 1.56
C VAL A 159 -0.48 11.96 0.50
N THR A 160 -1.07 11.05 -0.27
CA THR A 160 -2.09 11.39 -1.27
C THR A 160 -3.31 12.07 -0.65
N GLN A 161 -3.73 11.64 0.57
CA GLN A 161 -4.84 12.27 1.28
C GLN A 161 -4.57 13.77 1.56
N MET A 162 -3.32 14.11 1.84
CA MET A 162 -2.91 15.48 2.13
C MET A 162 -2.62 16.29 0.87
N VAL A 163 -1.95 15.68 -0.10
CA VAL A 163 -1.39 16.39 -1.27
C VAL A 163 -2.43 16.57 -2.37
N MET A 164 -3.28 15.58 -2.64
CA MET A 164 -4.25 15.69 -3.75
C MET A 164 -5.26 16.83 -3.59
N PRO A 165 -5.80 17.14 -2.38
CA PRO A 165 -6.61 18.33 -2.18
C PRO A 165 -5.84 19.64 -2.41
N LEU A 166 -4.54 19.68 -2.10
CA LEU A 166 -3.70 20.84 -2.39
C LEU A 166 -3.43 20.98 -3.88
N VAL A 167 -3.24 19.87 -4.58
CA VAL A 167 -3.15 19.87 -6.06
C VAL A 167 -4.46 20.36 -6.67
N LEU A 168 -5.60 19.89 -6.17
CA LEU A 168 -6.93 20.40 -6.57
C LEU A 168 -7.01 21.92 -6.39
N ALA A 169 -6.69 22.43 -5.20
CA ALA A 169 -6.73 23.87 -4.91
C ALA A 169 -5.78 24.66 -5.83
N GLY A 170 -4.58 24.15 -6.08
CA GLY A 170 -3.62 24.76 -6.99
C GLY A 170 -4.10 24.78 -8.45
N VAL A 171 -4.72 23.71 -8.92
CA VAL A 171 -5.33 23.64 -10.27
C VAL A 171 -6.46 24.66 -10.38
N LEU A 172 -7.38 24.70 -9.42
CA LEU A 172 -8.49 25.65 -9.42
C LEU A 172 -8.00 27.11 -9.44
N ALA A 173 -7.03 27.44 -8.57
CA ALA A 173 -6.44 28.77 -8.55
C ALA A 173 -5.77 29.14 -9.89
N SER A 174 -5.05 28.19 -10.50
CA SER A 174 -4.38 28.40 -11.79
C SER A 174 -5.36 28.61 -12.93
N VAL A 175 -6.45 27.83 -12.98
CA VAL A 175 -7.49 27.97 -13.99
C VAL A 175 -8.26 29.27 -13.81
N THR A 176 -8.60 29.67 -12.57
CA THR A 176 -9.24 30.95 -12.27
C THR A 176 -8.38 32.13 -12.68
N TRP A 177 -7.06 32.08 -12.35
CA TRP A 177 -6.11 33.11 -12.76
C TRP A 177 -6.01 33.20 -14.28
N LEU A 178 -5.88 32.05 -14.96
CA LEU A 178 -5.77 31.99 -16.42
C LEU A 178 -7.04 32.50 -17.11
N SER A 179 -8.24 32.11 -16.63
CA SER A 179 -9.50 32.60 -17.18
C SER A 179 -9.65 34.10 -17.01
N GLY A 180 -9.30 34.66 -15.84
CA GLY A 180 -9.24 36.09 -15.59
C GLY A 180 -8.31 36.83 -16.56
N PHE A 181 -7.07 36.32 -16.68
CA PHE A 181 -6.07 36.86 -17.62
C PHE A 181 -6.56 36.83 -19.06
N LEU A 182 -7.15 35.73 -19.52
CA LEU A 182 -7.64 35.57 -20.90
C LEU A 182 -8.85 36.43 -21.19
N THR A 183 -9.68 36.70 -20.18
CA THR A 183 -10.84 37.62 -20.29
C THR A 183 -10.34 39.07 -20.35
N GLU A 184 -9.33 39.45 -19.58
CA GLU A 184 -8.75 40.80 -19.55
C GLU A 184 -8.12 41.19 -20.90
N TYR A 185 -7.50 40.24 -21.60
CA TYR A 185 -6.82 40.49 -22.86
C TYR A 185 -7.71 40.23 -24.11
N GLU A 186 -9.01 39.97 -23.95
CA GLU A 186 -10.01 39.79 -25.05
C GLU A 186 -9.49 38.91 -26.21
N ILE A 187 -8.83 37.78 -25.92
CA ILE A 187 -8.34 36.87 -26.97
C ILE A 187 -9.53 36.11 -27.56
N PRO A 188 -10.02 36.46 -28.76
CA PRO A 188 -11.28 35.93 -29.31
C PRO A 188 -11.33 34.42 -29.43
N PHE A 189 -10.20 33.80 -29.80
CA PHE A 189 -10.06 32.35 -29.93
C PHE A 189 -10.28 31.63 -28.58
N VAL A 190 -9.89 32.25 -27.48
CA VAL A 190 -9.99 31.65 -26.16
C VAL A 190 -11.37 31.82 -25.58
N SER A 191 -12.01 32.98 -25.73
CA SER A 191 -13.37 33.23 -25.24
C SER A 191 -14.42 32.40 -25.99
N GLU A 192 -14.22 32.19 -27.29
CA GLU A 192 -15.19 31.51 -28.15
C GLU A 192 -14.99 29.97 -28.17
N TYR A 193 -13.73 29.48 -28.11
CA TYR A 193 -13.41 28.06 -28.29
C TYR A 193 -12.86 27.35 -27.05
N LEU A 194 -12.20 28.05 -26.13
CA LEU A 194 -11.58 27.42 -24.99
C LEU A 194 -12.40 27.54 -23.69
N LEU A 195 -12.98 28.73 -23.41
CA LEU A 195 -13.79 28.97 -22.23
C LEU A 195 -15.01 28.05 -22.11
N PRO A 196 -15.78 27.76 -23.19
CA PRO A 196 -16.90 26.83 -23.14
C PRO A 196 -16.49 25.39 -22.80
N TYR A 197 -15.23 24.99 -23.15
CA TYR A 197 -14.67 23.68 -22.82
C TYR A 197 -14.01 23.62 -21.44
N LEU A 198 -13.69 24.77 -20.83
CA LEU A 198 -13.22 24.81 -19.44
C LEU A 198 -14.36 24.57 -18.44
N GLY A 199 -15.61 24.51 -18.90
CA GLY A 199 -16.79 23.98 -18.21
C GLY A 199 -16.93 24.49 -16.78
N ASP A 200 -17.57 23.72 -15.94
CA ASP A 200 -17.57 23.93 -14.51
C ASP A 200 -16.15 23.76 -13.94
N ILE A 201 -15.44 24.87 -13.79
CA ILE A 201 -14.05 24.95 -13.32
C ILE A 201 -13.85 24.10 -12.05
N GLU A 202 -14.86 24.05 -11.19
CA GLU A 202 -14.86 23.29 -9.95
C GLU A 202 -14.63 21.79 -10.19
N PHE A 203 -15.23 21.23 -11.23
CA PHE A 203 -15.10 19.79 -11.54
C PHE A 203 -13.89 19.46 -12.41
N LEU A 204 -13.34 20.44 -13.12
CA LEU A 204 -12.08 20.25 -13.86
C LEU A 204 -10.92 19.95 -12.90
N GLY A 205 -10.96 20.49 -11.69
CA GLY A 205 -9.88 20.38 -10.71
C GLY A 205 -9.49 18.95 -10.37
N TRP A 206 -10.42 18.05 -10.03
CA TRP A 206 -10.10 16.68 -9.69
C TRP A 206 -9.61 15.87 -10.90
N ARG A 207 -10.12 16.17 -12.09
CA ARG A 207 -9.74 15.51 -13.34
C ARG A 207 -8.29 15.79 -13.69
N VAL A 208 -7.87 17.05 -13.61
CA VAL A 208 -6.48 17.47 -13.82
C VAL A 208 -5.57 16.95 -12.70
N SER A 209 -6.04 16.93 -11.47
CA SER A 209 -5.26 16.38 -10.35
C SER A 209 -4.92 14.89 -10.57
N MET A 210 -5.85 14.08 -11.06
CA MET A 210 -5.60 12.69 -11.40
C MET A 210 -4.69 12.55 -12.62
N PHE A 211 -4.81 13.44 -13.60
CA PHE A 211 -3.89 13.47 -14.74
C PHE A 211 -2.45 13.74 -14.29
N VAL A 212 -2.23 14.70 -13.39
CA VAL A 212 -0.90 15.00 -12.80
C VAL A 212 -0.35 13.78 -12.05
N ALA A 213 -1.18 13.09 -11.24
CA ALA A 213 -0.76 11.88 -10.55
C ALA A 213 -0.36 10.75 -11.52
N GLY A 214 -1.10 10.57 -12.61
CA GLY A 214 -0.77 9.61 -13.66
C GLY A 214 0.50 9.98 -14.42
N LEU A 215 0.72 11.26 -14.70
CA LEU A 215 1.96 11.75 -15.32
C LEU A 215 3.18 11.49 -14.43
N ALA A 216 3.05 11.68 -13.11
CA ALA A 216 4.11 11.34 -12.15
C ALA A 216 4.44 9.83 -12.17
N CYS A 217 3.43 8.95 -12.26
CA CYS A 217 3.64 7.52 -12.43
C CYS A 217 4.35 7.19 -13.74
N ALA A 218 3.95 7.81 -14.86
CA ALA A 218 4.59 7.61 -16.17
C ALA A 218 6.06 8.05 -16.15
N ALA A 219 6.33 9.25 -15.62
CA ALA A 219 7.69 9.77 -15.44
C ALA A 219 8.55 8.83 -14.60
N MET A 220 7.99 8.30 -13.50
CA MET A 220 8.66 7.31 -12.67
C MET A 220 8.93 6.01 -13.43
N GLY A 221 8.01 5.56 -14.28
CA GLY A 221 8.21 4.39 -15.14
C GLY A 221 9.41 4.56 -16.08
N VAL A 222 9.54 5.71 -16.71
CA VAL A 222 10.71 6.07 -17.55
C VAL A 222 11.98 6.12 -16.70
N ALA A 223 11.95 6.80 -15.55
CA ALA A 223 13.09 6.88 -14.64
C ALA A 223 13.51 5.48 -14.14
N TYR A 224 12.55 4.64 -13.79
CA TYR A 224 12.82 3.27 -13.32
C TYR A 224 13.56 2.45 -14.39
N PHE A 225 13.14 2.58 -15.64
CA PHE A 225 13.81 1.91 -16.76
C PHE A 225 15.28 2.32 -16.91
N PHE A 226 15.61 3.61 -16.82
CA PHE A 226 16.96 4.09 -17.05
C PHE A 226 17.88 3.96 -15.82
N PHE A 227 17.33 4.08 -14.62
CA PHE A 227 18.14 4.15 -13.40
C PHE A 227 18.21 2.85 -12.60
N THR A 228 17.54 1.76 -13.02
CA THR A 228 17.60 0.47 -12.33
C THR A 228 18.13 -0.65 -13.23
N GLN A 229 18.52 -1.75 -12.60
CA GLN A 229 18.87 -3.01 -13.25
C GLN A 229 18.24 -4.16 -12.44
N ASP A 230 18.05 -5.35 -13.05
CA ASP A 230 17.28 -6.44 -12.42
C ASP A 230 17.97 -7.06 -11.20
N ALA A 231 19.31 -7.13 -11.18
CA ALA A 231 20.11 -7.74 -10.13
C ALA A 231 21.39 -6.95 -9.88
N PRO A 232 22.12 -7.20 -8.77
CA PRO A 232 23.39 -6.52 -8.48
C PRO A 232 24.43 -6.60 -9.60
N ASP A 233 24.43 -7.70 -10.33
CA ASP A 233 25.42 -8.02 -11.35
C ASP A 233 24.97 -7.64 -12.78
N GLY A 234 23.73 -7.18 -12.98
CA GLY A 234 23.20 -6.77 -14.27
C GLY A 234 21.75 -7.14 -14.52
N ASN A 235 21.31 -7.12 -15.78
CA ASN A 235 19.94 -7.47 -16.11
C ASN A 235 19.78 -8.98 -16.32
N PHE A 236 18.63 -9.52 -16.00
CA PHE A 236 18.33 -10.95 -16.14
C PHE A 236 18.54 -11.47 -17.58
N LYS A 237 18.27 -10.64 -18.59
CA LYS A 237 18.50 -11.01 -19.98
C LYS A 237 19.98 -11.28 -20.24
N ASP A 238 20.84 -10.40 -19.76
CA ASP A 238 22.28 -10.46 -19.99
C ASP A 238 22.92 -11.60 -19.15
N LEU A 239 22.50 -11.72 -17.89
CA LEU A 239 22.96 -12.81 -16.98
C LEU A 239 22.53 -14.19 -17.49
N ARG A 240 21.36 -14.34 -18.10
CA ARG A 240 20.93 -15.59 -18.72
C ARG A 240 21.76 -15.91 -19.97
N ALA A 241 22.06 -14.92 -20.79
CA ALA A 241 22.89 -15.10 -21.98
C ALA A 241 24.33 -15.50 -21.62
N ALA A 242 24.85 -15.00 -20.49
CA ALA A 242 26.16 -15.34 -19.95
C ALA A 242 26.19 -16.69 -19.19
N GLY A 243 25.04 -17.34 -18.97
CA GLY A 243 24.93 -18.56 -18.18
C GLY A 243 25.14 -18.36 -16.65
N GLU A 244 25.11 -17.10 -16.20
CA GLU A 244 25.38 -16.72 -14.81
C GLU A 244 24.14 -16.72 -13.93
N MET A 245 22.95 -16.85 -14.52
CA MET A 245 21.71 -16.92 -13.76
C MET A 245 21.42 -18.33 -13.30
N PRO A 246 21.12 -18.56 -12.01
CA PRO A 246 20.78 -19.88 -11.53
C PRO A 246 19.55 -20.43 -12.25
N PRO A 247 19.51 -21.75 -12.54
CA PRO A 247 18.33 -22.37 -13.11
C PRO A 247 17.14 -22.15 -12.18
N LYS A 248 15.98 -21.89 -12.77
CA LYS A 248 14.74 -21.61 -12.06
C LYS A 248 14.36 -22.82 -11.19
N GLN A 249 14.66 -22.78 -9.91
CA GLN A 249 14.14 -23.75 -8.95
C GLN A 249 12.65 -23.48 -8.71
N GLN A 250 11.81 -23.91 -9.63
CA GLN A 250 10.40 -24.08 -9.33
C GLN A 250 10.27 -25.32 -8.44
N VAL A 251 10.04 -25.13 -7.15
CA VAL A 251 9.57 -26.22 -6.28
C VAL A 251 8.14 -26.55 -6.76
N LYS A 252 8.05 -27.56 -7.64
CA LYS A 252 6.74 -28.04 -8.13
C LYS A 252 5.86 -28.38 -6.92
N GLY A 253 4.64 -27.83 -6.88
CA GLY A 253 3.69 -28.09 -5.79
C GLY A 253 3.82 -27.19 -4.54
N SER A 254 4.72 -26.21 -4.49
CA SER A 254 4.87 -25.31 -3.34
C SER A 254 3.58 -24.51 -3.06
N PHE A 255 2.89 -24.05 -4.09
CA PHE A 255 1.61 -23.36 -3.95
C PHE A 255 0.52 -24.27 -3.36
N LEU A 256 0.40 -25.51 -3.87
CA LEU A 256 -0.58 -26.47 -3.36
C LEU A 256 -0.26 -26.86 -1.90
N ALA A 257 1.02 -26.99 -1.55
CA ALA A 257 1.44 -27.25 -0.18
C ALA A 257 1.06 -26.09 0.75
N ALA A 258 1.24 -24.84 0.31
CA ALA A 258 0.80 -23.66 1.05
C ALA A 258 -0.74 -23.62 1.20
N CYS A 259 -1.50 -23.93 0.16
CA CYS A 259 -2.97 -23.99 0.20
C CYS A 259 -3.53 -25.05 1.18
N LYS A 260 -2.78 -26.13 1.42
CA LYS A 260 -3.18 -27.19 2.37
C LYS A 260 -2.88 -26.87 3.83
N ASP A 261 -2.07 -25.87 4.11
CA ASP A 261 -1.71 -25.48 5.48
C ASP A 261 -2.76 -24.52 6.05
N SER A 262 -3.49 -24.96 7.06
CA SER A 262 -4.54 -24.17 7.73
C SER A 262 -4.01 -22.87 8.36
N ARG A 263 -2.73 -22.83 8.77
CA ARG A 263 -2.08 -21.64 9.33
C ARG A 263 -1.98 -20.53 8.30
N VAL A 264 -1.80 -20.87 7.02
CA VAL A 264 -1.77 -19.91 5.91
C VAL A 264 -3.12 -19.20 5.77
N TRP A 265 -4.24 -19.96 5.90
CA TRP A 265 -5.58 -19.38 5.83
C TRP A 265 -5.93 -18.55 7.06
N ALA A 266 -5.46 -18.95 8.25
CA ALA A 266 -5.58 -18.12 9.44
C ALA A 266 -4.87 -16.76 9.24
N LEU A 267 -3.63 -16.77 8.74
CA LEU A 267 -2.88 -15.56 8.43
C LEU A 267 -3.49 -14.76 7.25
N PHE A 268 -4.12 -15.42 6.28
CA PHE A 268 -4.90 -14.77 5.23
C PHE A 268 -6.03 -13.92 5.82
N VAL A 269 -6.81 -14.46 6.74
CA VAL A 269 -7.91 -13.73 7.40
C VAL A 269 -7.35 -12.61 8.29
N ILE A 270 -6.30 -12.89 9.06
CA ILE A 270 -5.62 -11.90 9.93
C ILE A 270 -5.10 -10.73 9.09
N TYR A 271 -4.44 -11.01 7.95
CA TYR A 271 -3.93 -9.96 7.08
C TYR A 271 -5.05 -9.21 6.35
N GLY A 272 -6.17 -9.88 6.09
CA GLY A 272 -7.41 -9.25 5.65
C GLY A 272 -7.99 -8.28 6.69
N ALA A 273 -7.82 -8.60 7.97
CA ALA A 273 -8.30 -7.79 9.08
C ALA A 273 -7.42 -6.57 9.39
N CYS A 274 -6.12 -6.56 9.03
CA CYS A 274 -5.27 -5.39 9.20
C CYS A 274 -5.02 -4.64 7.88
N PHE A 275 -4.36 -5.23 6.89
CA PHE A 275 -4.10 -4.56 5.62
C PHE A 275 -5.38 -4.26 4.83
N GLY A 276 -6.42 -5.11 4.95
CA GLY A 276 -7.72 -4.83 4.36
C GLY A 276 -8.38 -3.59 4.97
N ILE A 277 -8.21 -3.37 6.26
CA ILE A 277 -8.66 -2.15 6.94
C ILE A 277 -7.84 -0.95 6.48
N GLU A 278 -6.51 -1.06 6.36
CA GLU A 278 -5.69 0.03 5.81
C GLU A 278 -6.18 0.49 4.43
N LEU A 279 -6.38 -0.45 3.50
CA LEU A 279 -6.88 -0.15 2.16
C LEU A 279 -8.27 0.49 2.19
N THR A 280 -9.12 0.04 3.11
CA THR A 280 -10.47 0.59 3.28
C THR A 280 -10.42 2.01 3.81
N ILE A 281 -9.68 2.28 4.88
CA ILE A 281 -9.54 3.61 5.46
C ILE A 281 -8.94 4.59 4.45
N ASN A 282 -7.92 4.18 3.69
CA ASN A 282 -7.35 5.00 2.62
C ASN A 282 -8.39 5.39 1.54
N ASN A 283 -9.45 4.60 1.35
CA ASN A 283 -10.53 4.91 0.41
C ASN A 283 -11.63 5.79 1.02
N VAL A 284 -11.90 5.68 2.34
CA VAL A 284 -13.12 6.27 2.93
C VAL A 284 -12.85 7.44 3.87
N ALA A 285 -11.65 7.54 4.45
CA ALA A 285 -11.42 8.42 5.61
C ALA A 285 -11.73 9.90 5.34
N ALA A 286 -11.27 10.45 4.23
CA ALA A 286 -11.52 11.87 3.91
C ALA A 286 -13.02 12.14 3.77
N LEU A 287 -13.75 11.30 3.03
CA LEU A 287 -15.19 11.44 2.86
C LEU A 287 -15.95 11.18 4.17
N TYR A 288 -15.47 10.24 4.99
CA TYR A 288 -16.02 9.98 6.33
C TYR A 288 -15.96 11.24 7.21
N PHE A 289 -14.83 11.94 7.26
CA PHE A 289 -14.73 13.18 8.01
C PHE A 289 -15.67 14.25 7.48
N LEU A 290 -15.76 14.42 6.18
CA LEU A 290 -16.63 15.42 5.55
C LEU A 290 -18.12 15.17 5.79
N ASP A 291 -18.55 13.89 5.82
CA ASP A 291 -19.98 13.54 5.90
C ASP A 291 -20.47 13.35 7.34
N TYR A 292 -19.59 13.08 8.30
CA TYR A 292 -20.00 12.68 9.67
C TYR A 292 -19.50 13.62 10.78
N PHE A 293 -18.81 14.72 10.43
CA PHE A 293 -18.35 15.71 11.41
C PHE A 293 -18.87 17.11 11.04
N ASP A 294 -19.70 17.68 11.91
CA ASP A 294 -20.33 19.00 11.73
C ASP A 294 -19.30 20.13 11.53
N TYR A 295 -18.05 19.92 12.00
CA TYR A 295 -16.95 20.86 11.84
C TYR A 295 -16.75 21.34 10.39
N PHE A 296 -17.04 20.48 9.41
CA PHE A 296 -16.84 20.77 8.00
C PHE A 296 -18.06 21.42 7.32
N ALA A 297 -19.25 21.41 7.96
CA ALA A 297 -20.50 21.86 7.36
C ALA A 297 -20.51 23.36 6.99
N SER A 298 -19.78 24.19 7.73
CA SER A 298 -19.71 25.65 7.52
C SER A 298 -18.43 26.11 6.80
N MET A 299 -17.57 25.16 6.37
CA MET A 299 -16.33 25.48 5.68
C MET A 299 -16.55 25.71 4.18
N ASP A 300 -15.69 26.55 3.59
CA ASP A 300 -15.50 26.58 2.15
C ASP A 300 -15.18 25.16 1.62
N PRO A 301 -15.81 24.73 0.50
CA PRO A 301 -15.68 23.36 0.00
C PRO A 301 -14.24 22.90 -0.23
N VAL A 302 -13.40 23.74 -0.84
CA VAL A 302 -11.99 23.41 -1.13
C VAL A 302 -11.19 23.30 0.17
N LYS A 303 -11.44 24.21 1.11
CA LYS A 303 -10.81 24.19 2.43
C LYS A 303 -11.24 22.95 3.24
N ALA A 304 -12.54 22.59 3.18
CA ALA A 304 -13.07 21.40 3.85
C ALA A 304 -12.40 20.13 3.34
N VAL A 305 -12.32 19.93 2.02
CA VAL A 305 -11.68 18.79 1.38
C VAL A 305 -10.20 18.72 1.74
N SER A 306 -9.49 19.85 1.72
CA SER A 306 -8.07 19.91 2.11
C SER A 306 -7.85 19.54 3.58
N THR A 307 -8.68 20.08 4.48
CA THR A 307 -8.58 19.83 5.92
C THR A 307 -8.91 18.37 6.26
N ALA A 308 -9.98 17.82 5.67
CA ALA A 308 -10.34 16.42 5.85
C ALA A 308 -9.28 15.47 5.30
N GLY A 309 -8.70 15.80 4.16
CA GLY A 309 -7.57 15.07 3.57
C GLY A 309 -6.33 15.08 4.47
N MET A 310 -5.98 16.23 5.06
CA MET A 310 -4.86 16.34 6.01
C MET A 310 -5.08 15.44 7.24
N ILE A 311 -6.30 15.40 7.79
CA ILE A 311 -6.63 14.55 8.94
C ILE A 311 -6.59 13.08 8.54
N ALA A 312 -7.22 12.71 7.42
CA ALA A 312 -7.21 11.34 6.91
C ALA A 312 -5.78 10.84 6.62
N GLY A 313 -4.92 11.72 6.12
CA GLY A 313 -3.52 11.43 5.84
C GLY A 313 -2.70 11.04 7.07
N LEU A 314 -3.08 11.49 8.27
CA LEU A 314 -2.42 11.08 9.53
C LEU A 314 -2.45 9.57 9.71
N PHE A 315 -3.52 8.90 9.27
CA PHE A 315 -3.59 7.45 9.28
C PHE A 315 -2.45 6.82 8.48
N GLY A 316 -2.26 7.21 7.24
CA GLY A 316 -1.22 6.65 6.36
C GLY A 316 0.20 7.07 6.76
N LEU A 317 0.38 8.23 7.42
CA LEU A 317 1.71 8.68 7.88
C LEU A 317 2.34 7.75 8.90
N MET A 318 1.55 6.98 9.65
CA MET A 318 2.07 5.98 10.60
C MET A 318 2.90 4.89 9.90
N ASN A 319 2.71 4.65 8.60
CA ASN A 319 3.53 3.73 7.81
C ASN A 319 5.04 4.05 7.84
N LEU A 320 5.41 5.29 8.14
CA LEU A 320 6.80 5.71 8.22
C LEU A 320 7.61 4.86 9.21
N PHE A 321 7.01 4.48 10.34
CA PHE A 321 7.71 3.76 11.40
C PHE A 321 6.91 2.61 12.04
N ALA A 322 5.56 2.69 12.09
CA ALA A 322 4.74 1.75 12.87
C ALA A 322 4.81 0.32 12.33
N ARG A 323 4.85 0.14 11.01
CA ARG A 323 4.98 -1.18 10.39
C ARG A 323 6.31 -1.85 10.75
N THR A 324 7.41 -1.10 10.68
CA THR A 324 8.74 -1.58 11.12
C THR A 324 8.75 -1.90 12.60
N MET A 325 8.09 -1.07 13.43
CA MET A 325 7.94 -1.28 14.87
C MET A 325 7.19 -2.57 15.18
N GLY A 326 6.11 -2.86 14.44
CA GLY A 326 5.35 -4.10 14.57
C GLY A 326 6.20 -5.34 14.33
N GLY A 327 7.02 -5.32 13.28
CA GLY A 327 7.99 -6.39 13.00
C GLY A 327 9.06 -6.53 14.08
N ALA A 328 9.67 -5.42 14.50
CA ALA A 328 10.72 -5.40 15.53
C ALA A 328 10.23 -5.90 16.88
N LEU A 329 9.02 -5.52 17.29
CA LEU A 329 8.39 -6.06 18.50
C LEU A 329 8.09 -7.56 18.34
N GLY A 330 7.65 -8.00 17.15
CA GLY A 330 7.51 -9.42 16.83
C GLY A 330 8.81 -10.20 17.00
N ASP A 331 9.93 -9.65 16.53
CA ASP A 331 11.25 -10.23 16.70
C ASP A 331 11.65 -10.28 18.19
N ARG A 332 11.44 -9.20 18.94
CA ARG A 332 11.77 -9.13 20.37
C ARG A 332 10.94 -10.13 21.21
N PHE A 333 9.66 -10.26 20.92
CA PHE A 333 8.82 -11.29 21.55
C PHE A 333 9.27 -12.70 21.12
N GLY A 334 9.74 -12.85 19.87
CA GLY A 334 10.33 -14.09 19.37
C GLY A 334 11.62 -14.47 20.07
N GLU A 335 12.49 -13.53 20.38
CA GLU A 335 13.72 -13.75 21.15
C GLU A 335 13.41 -14.22 22.59
N GLN A 336 12.38 -13.65 23.22
CA GLN A 336 12.01 -13.97 24.59
C GLN A 336 11.24 -15.28 24.75
N TRP A 337 10.31 -15.58 23.84
CA TRP A 337 9.35 -16.67 23.99
C TRP A 337 9.23 -17.58 22.75
N GLY A 338 10.20 -17.54 21.85
CA GLY A 338 10.19 -18.35 20.62
C GLY A 338 9.11 -17.93 19.63
N LEU A 339 8.73 -18.82 18.71
CA LEU A 339 7.69 -18.55 17.71
C LEU A 339 6.33 -18.25 18.35
N LYS A 340 6.04 -18.84 19.52
CA LYS A 340 4.86 -18.52 20.31
C LYS A 340 4.83 -17.07 20.74
N GLY A 341 5.99 -16.45 20.99
CA GLY A 341 6.10 -15.04 21.33
C GLY A 341 5.65 -14.16 20.15
N ARG A 342 6.09 -14.47 18.92
CA ARG A 342 5.64 -13.75 17.71
C ARG A 342 4.13 -13.83 17.53
N VAL A 343 3.54 -15.00 17.75
CA VAL A 343 2.08 -15.20 17.66
C VAL A 343 1.35 -14.40 18.73
N ARG A 344 1.86 -14.37 19.97
CA ARG A 344 1.29 -13.55 21.05
C ARG A 344 1.32 -12.06 20.71
N TRP A 345 2.42 -11.57 20.16
CA TRP A 345 2.52 -10.19 19.73
C TRP A 345 1.52 -9.88 18.60
N LEU A 346 1.41 -10.76 17.62
CA LEU A 346 0.42 -10.64 16.55
C LEU A 346 -1.01 -10.54 17.11
N PHE A 347 -1.36 -11.41 18.08
CA PHE A 347 -2.64 -11.34 18.76
C PHE A 347 -2.87 -9.98 19.45
N ILE A 348 -1.89 -9.51 20.24
CA ILE A 348 -1.98 -8.25 20.97
C ILE A 348 -2.19 -7.08 20.00
N ALA A 349 -1.37 -6.99 18.96
CA ALA A 349 -1.44 -5.90 17.99
C ALA A 349 -2.82 -5.86 17.30
N LEU A 350 -3.28 -7.00 16.78
CA LEU A 350 -4.55 -7.07 16.06
C LEU A 350 -5.76 -6.89 16.99
N PHE A 351 -5.71 -7.41 18.21
CA PHE A 351 -6.76 -7.20 19.22
C PHE A 351 -6.90 -5.72 19.59
N CYS A 352 -5.77 -5.05 19.84
CA CYS A 352 -5.76 -3.61 20.12
C CYS A 352 -6.19 -2.77 18.92
N GLU A 353 -5.85 -3.18 17.69
CA GLU A 353 -6.33 -2.56 16.45
C GLU A 353 -7.87 -2.55 16.41
N GLY A 354 -8.50 -3.71 16.60
CA GLY A 354 -9.96 -3.82 16.56
C GLY A 354 -10.64 -2.98 17.65
N LEU A 355 -10.11 -2.98 18.87
CA LEU A 355 -10.61 -2.13 19.96
C LEU A 355 -10.45 -0.64 19.63
N ALA A 356 -9.28 -0.24 19.11
CA ALA A 356 -9.03 1.15 18.74
C ALA A 356 -9.95 1.61 17.60
N LEU A 357 -10.23 0.74 16.62
CA LEU A 357 -11.18 1.00 15.54
C LEU A 357 -12.62 1.15 16.09
N MET A 358 -13.05 0.30 17.01
CA MET A 358 -14.36 0.45 17.66
C MET A 358 -14.47 1.76 18.42
N VAL A 359 -13.43 2.16 19.15
CA VAL A 359 -13.40 3.46 19.85
C VAL A 359 -13.45 4.61 18.85
N PHE A 360 -12.62 4.59 17.79
CA PHE A 360 -12.62 5.62 16.75
C PHE A 360 -14.00 5.77 16.09
N SER A 361 -14.69 4.66 15.84
CA SER A 361 -16.00 4.66 15.17
C SER A 361 -17.10 5.39 15.96
N GLN A 362 -16.92 5.58 17.28
CA GLN A 362 -17.86 6.27 18.15
C GLN A 362 -17.53 7.75 18.38
N MET A 363 -16.43 8.23 17.77
CA MET A 363 -16.01 9.63 17.93
C MET A 363 -16.82 10.53 17.01
N ASN A 364 -17.51 11.49 17.59
CA ASN A 364 -18.29 12.51 16.90
C ASN A 364 -17.69 13.93 17.02
N VAL A 365 -16.62 14.06 17.83
CA VAL A 365 -15.90 15.32 18.02
C VAL A 365 -14.49 15.16 17.45
N LEU A 366 -14.10 16.09 16.58
CA LEU A 366 -12.84 16.02 15.83
C LEU A 366 -11.60 15.96 16.75
N ALA A 367 -11.64 16.70 17.87
CA ALA A 367 -10.56 16.70 18.86
C ALA A 367 -10.30 15.33 19.51
N LEU A 368 -11.32 14.44 19.56
CA LEU A 368 -11.19 13.07 20.05
C LEU A 368 -10.95 12.08 18.89
N ALA A 369 -11.53 12.35 17.72
CA ALA A 369 -11.37 11.52 16.54
C ALA A 369 -9.93 11.46 16.05
N ILE A 370 -9.19 12.58 16.07
CA ILE A 370 -7.80 12.63 15.59
C ILE A 370 -6.87 11.74 16.45
N PRO A 371 -6.80 11.87 17.79
CA PRO A 371 -5.95 10.99 18.59
C PRO A 371 -6.33 9.51 18.47
N THR A 372 -7.63 9.19 18.46
CA THR A 372 -8.09 7.81 18.30
C THR A 372 -7.77 7.24 16.93
N LEU A 373 -7.84 8.04 15.86
CA LEU A 373 -7.38 7.68 14.52
C LEU A 373 -5.88 7.31 14.52
N ILE A 374 -5.05 8.12 15.17
CA ILE A 374 -3.60 7.89 15.26
C ILE A 374 -3.31 6.59 16.01
N ILE A 375 -3.97 6.35 17.15
CA ILE A 375 -3.82 5.12 17.94
C ILE A 375 -4.29 3.91 17.13
N PHE A 376 -5.43 4.02 16.47
CA PHE A 376 -5.96 2.98 15.59
C PHE A 376 -4.98 2.66 14.45
N SER A 377 -4.49 3.68 13.74
CA SER A 377 -3.51 3.50 12.68
C SER A 377 -2.22 2.86 13.17
N LEU A 378 -1.72 3.28 14.34
CA LEU A 378 -0.52 2.71 14.94
C LEU A 378 -0.64 1.19 15.08
N PHE A 379 -1.77 0.70 15.62
CA PHE A 379 -2.00 -0.73 15.79
C PHE A 379 -2.25 -1.44 14.46
N THR A 380 -2.93 -0.82 13.50
CA THR A 380 -3.12 -1.38 12.15
C THR A 380 -1.79 -1.66 11.49
N GLN A 381 -0.90 -0.67 11.43
CA GLN A 381 0.42 -0.82 10.82
C GLN A 381 1.30 -1.82 11.60
N MET A 382 1.23 -1.81 12.94
CA MET A 382 1.94 -2.80 13.76
C MET A 382 1.44 -4.23 13.53
N SER A 383 0.13 -4.44 13.35
CA SER A 383 -0.46 -5.76 13.04
C SER A 383 0.05 -6.31 11.71
N GLU A 384 0.21 -5.45 10.71
CA GLU A 384 0.79 -5.82 9.42
C GLU A 384 2.25 -6.27 9.56
N GLY A 385 3.05 -5.51 10.30
CA GLY A 385 4.44 -5.87 10.59
C GLY A 385 4.53 -7.16 11.41
N ALA A 386 3.66 -7.34 12.41
CA ALA A 386 3.58 -8.54 13.23
C ALA A 386 3.20 -9.76 12.40
N THR A 387 2.25 -9.66 11.46
CA THR A 387 1.86 -10.75 10.57
C THR A 387 3.07 -11.25 9.76
N PHE A 388 3.81 -10.34 9.12
CA PHE A 388 4.98 -10.71 8.33
C PHE A 388 6.20 -11.09 9.17
N SER A 389 6.20 -10.88 10.48
CA SER A 389 7.18 -11.48 11.41
C SER A 389 6.93 -12.98 11.64
N VAL A 390 5.71 -13.48 11.38
CA VAL A 390 5.31 -14.90 11.56
C VAL A 390 5.40 -15.68 10.24
N VAL A 391 5.01 -15.07 9.12
CA VAL A 391 4.92 -15.69 7.78
C VAL A 391 6.17 -16.51 7.39
N PRO A 392 7.42 -16.05 7.58
CA PRO A 392 8.61 -16.78 7.18
C PRO A 392 8.81 -18.14 7.85
N PHE A 393 8.15 -18.36 8.98
CA PHE A 393 8.29 -19.59 9.79
C PHE A 393 7.22 -20.63 9.48
N ILE A 394 6.22 -20.32 8.68
CA ILE A 394 5.13 -21.26 8.34
C ILE A 394 5.62 -22.40 7.45
N ASN A 395 6.25 -22.05 6.32
CA ASN A 395 6.84 -23.01 5.40
C ASN A 395 7.98 -22.35 4.60
N ARG A 396 9.22 -22.59 5.04
CA ARG A 396 10.41 -22.00 4.41
C ARG A 396 10.61 -22.40 2.95
N LYS A 397 10.21 -23.64 2.58
CA LYS A 397 10.34 -24.15 1.19
C LYS A 397 9.32 -23.56 0.24
N ALA A 398 8.20 -23.05 0.76
CA ALA A 398 7.10 -22.46 0.02
C ALA A 398 6.86 -20.99 0.40
N LEU A 399 7.87 -20.27 0.89
CA LEU A 399 7.75 -18.93 1.46
C LEU A 399 7.05 -17.95 0.50
N GLY A 400 7.43 -17.93 -0.78
CA GLY A 400 6.80 -17.07 -1.78
C GLY A 400 5.30 -17.35 -1.96
N SER A 401 4.91 -18.64 -1.97
CA SER A 401 3.51 -19.05 -2.06
C SER A 401 2.72 -18.66 -0.81
N VAL A 402 3.30 -18.87 0.38
CA VAL A 402 2.68 -18.48 1.67
C VAL A 402 2.49 -16.96 1.73
N ALA A 403 3.55 -16.20 1.45
CA ALA A 403 3.49 -14.73 1.46
C ALA A 403 2.50 -14.18 0.43
N GLY A 404 2.40 -14.83 -0.76
CA GLY A 404 1.45 -14.46 -1.80
C GLY A 404 0.01 -14.68 -1.38
N ILE A 405 -0.32 -15.85 -0.78
CA ILE A 405 -1.68 -16.15 -0.31
C ILE A 405 -2.06 -15.20 0.84
N VAL A 406 -1.19 -15.05 1.85
CA VAL A 406 -1.44 -14.13 2.97
C VAL A 406 -1.60 -12.70 2.47
N GLY A 407 -0.75 -12.25 1.56
CA GLY A 407 -0.83 -10.92 0.95
C GLY A 407 -2.13 -10.68 0.17
N ALA A 408 -2.66 -11.70 -0.52
CA ALA A 408 -3.96 -11.62 -1.18
C ALA A 408 -5.12 -11.46 -0.19
N GLY A 409 -4.96 -11.98 1.04
CA GLY A 409 -5.92 -11.80 2.14
C GLY A 409 -6.24 -10.34 2.42
N GLY A 410 -5.23 -9.46 2.40
CA GLY A 410 -5.44 -8.03 2.60
C GLY A 410 -6.41 -7.41 1.60
N ASN A 411 -6.25 -7.68 0.30
CA ASN A 411 -7.17 -7.15 -0.71
C ASN A 411 -8.56 -7.81 -0.60
N ALA A 412 -8.64 -9.10 -0.29
CA ALA A 412 -9.91 -9.79 -0.06
C ALA A 412 -10.65 -9.19 1.15
N GLY A 413 -9.93 -8.85 2.22
CA GLY A 413 -10.47 -8.14 3.38
C GLY A 413 -11.04 -6.76 3.02
N ALA A 414 -10.31 -5.99 2.22
CA ALA A 414 -10.79 -4.69 1.74
C ALA A 414 -12.04 -4.80 0.85
N VAL A 415 -12.09 -5.81 -0.03
CA VAL A 415 -13.31 -6.12 -0.81
C VAL A 415 -14.47 -6.42 0.12
N ALA A 416 -14.28 -7.30 1.11
CA ALA A 416 -15.32 -7.67 2.06
C ALA A 416 -15.80 -6.45 2.88
N ALA A 417 -14.88 -5.62 3.37
CA ALA A 417 -15.20 -4.37 4.08
C ALA A 417 -16.00 -3.40 3.21
N GLY A 418 -15.68 -3.29 1.91
CA GLY A 418 -16.37 -2.43 0.96
C GLY A 418 -17.87 -2.68 0.88
N PHE A 419 -18.33 -3.93 1.08
CA PHE A 419 -19.77 -4.24 1.12
C PHE A 419 -20.50 -3.56 2.27
N LEU A 420 -19.85 -3.36 3.42
CA LEU A 420 -20.46 -2.62 4.53
C LEU A 420 -20.63 -1.13 4.21
N PHE A 421 -19.69 -0.53 3.49
CA PHE A 421 -19.78 0.88 3.08
C PHE A 421 -20.76 1.10 1.92
N LYS A 422 -20.99 0.07 1.12
CA LYS A 422 -21.94 0.08 0.00
C LYS A 422 -23.39 0.11 0.47
N THR A 423 -23.73 -0.70 1.51
CA THR A 423 -25.13 -0.87 1.91
C THR A 423 -25.73 0.40 2.50
N SER A 424 -26.98 0.72 2.13
CA SER A 424 -27.77 1.80 2.74
C SER A 424 -28.29 1.47 4.14
N ALA A 425 -28.36 0.18 4.49
CA ALA A 425 -28.87 -0.28 5.79
C ALA A 425 -27.95 0.06 6.97
N VAL A 426 -26.68 0.36 6.71
CA VAL A 426 -25.66 0.61 7.75
C VAL A 426 -25.02 1.96 7.54
N THR A 427 -24.91 2.78 8.59
CA THR A 427 -24.14 4.04 8.52
C THR A 427 -22.63 3.73 8.52
N TRP A 428 -21.80 4.64 8.04
CA TRP A 428 -20.35 4.40 8.03
C TRP A 428 -19.73 4.27 9.43
N PRO A 429 -20.14 5.05 10.46
CA PRO A 429 -19.72 4.78 11.84
C PRO A 429 -20.06 3.36 12.31
N THR A 430 -21.26 2.87 12.00
CA THR A 430 -21.68 1.51 12.31
C THR A 430 -20.87 0.47 11.53
N ALA A 431 -20.55 0.73 10.25
CA ALA A 431 -19.67 -0.13 9.46
C ALA A 431 -18.28 -0.26 10.09
N LEU A 432 -17.70 0.86 10.54
CA LEU A 432 -16.40 0.87 11.24
C LEU A 432 -16.47 0.11 12.57
N LEU A 433 -17.57 0.25 13.33
CA LEU A 433 -17.80 -0.51 14.57
C LEU A 433 -17.84 -2.02 14.32
N ILE A 434 -18.60 -2.45 13.30
CA ILE A 434 -18.69 -3.86 12.90
C ILE A 434 -17.32 -4.37 12.48
N LEU A 435 -16.58 -3.62 11.67
CA LEU A 435 -15.22 -3.97 11.25
C LEU A 435 -14.29 -4.10 12.45
N GLY A 436 -14.34 -3.17 13.41
CA GLY A 436 -13.54 -3.24 14.64
C GLY A 436 -13.84 -4.52 15.46
N ALA A 437 -15.12 -4.90 15.56
CA ALA A 437 -15.50 -6.15 16.22
C ALA A 437 -14.99 -7.38 15.45
N LEU A 438 -15.09 -7.39 14.10
CA LEU A 438 -14.59 -8.49 13.28
C LEU A 438 -13.06 -8.61 13.37
N VAL A 439 -12.32 -7.48 13.37
CA VAL A 439 -10.87 -7.45 13.57
C VAL A 439 -10.51 -8.02 14.94
N THR A 440 -11.18 -7.58 15.99
CA THR A 440 -10.98 -8.09 17.37
C THR A 440 -11.22 -9.60 17.45
N CYS A 441 -12.29 -10.10 16.83
CA CYS A 441 -12.58 -11.54 16.77
C CYS A 441 -11.51 -12.29 15.93
N SER A 442 -11.06 -11.71 14.82
CA SER A 442 -10.04 -12.32 13.96
C SER A 442 -8.70 -12.46 14.67
N ALA A 443 -8.40 -11.62 15.67
CA ALA A 443 -7.19 -11.74 16.47
C ALA A 443 -7.03 -13.13 17.12
N PHE A 444 -8.13 -13.75 17.55
CA PHE A 444 -8.09 -15.08 18.16
C PHE A 444 -7.64 -16.18 17.20
N LEU A 445 -7.72 -15.97 15.87
CA LEU A 445 -7.18 -16.89 14.88
C LEU A 445 -5.66 -17.03 15.00
N ALA A 446 -4.96 -16.04 15.58
CA ALA A 446 -3.53 -16.15 15.84
C ALA A 446 -3.21 -17.41 16.65
N PHE A 447 -4.02 -17.80 17.62
CA PHE A 447 -3.79 -18.99 18.43
C PHE A 447 -3.96 -20.32 17.69
N THR A 448 -4.51 -20.31 16.48
CA THR A 448 -4.53 -21.48 15.59
C THR A 448 -3.20 -21.68 14.86
N VAL A 449 -2.35 -20.63 14.81
CA VAL A 449 -1.02 -20.68 14.22
C VAL A 449 -0.05 -21.33 15.21
N ARG A 450 0.03 -22.64 15.17
CA ARG A 450 0.87 -23.44 16.06
C ARG A 450 2.10 -23.95 15.32
N PHE A 451 3.22 -24.01 16.02
CA PHE A 451 4.48 -24.54 15.52
C PHE A 451 4.84 -25.83 16.26
N SER A 452 5.50 -26.75 15.56
CA SER A 452 6.03 -27.97 16.17
C SER A 452 7.25 -27.64 17.04
N THR A 453 7.59 -28.54 17.94
CA THR A 453 8.78 -28.40 18.79
C THR A 453 10.07 -28.31 17.96
N GLU A 454 10.12 -29.04 16.84
CA GLU A 454 11.23 -29.00 15.90
C GLU A 454 11.38 -27.62 15.26
N ALA A 455 10.27 -27.01 14.79
CA ALA A 455 10.27 -25.68 14.20
C ALA A 455 10.68 -24.59 15.22
N GLU A 456 10.24 -24.71 16.47
CA GLU A 456 10.65 -23.84 17.58
C GLU A 456 12.16 -23.95 17.84
N THR A 457 12.68 -25.17 17.90
CA THR A 457 14.11 -25.43 18.15
C THR A 457 14.97 -24.91 17.00
N GLU A 458 14.57 -25.18 15.75
CA GLU A 458 15.26 -24.71 14.55
C GLU A 458 15.29 -23.16 14.49
N ALA A 459 14.15 -22.51 14.77
CA ALA A 459 14.08 -21.06 14.80
C ALA A 459 15.00 -20.46 15.89
N ARG A 460 15.09 -21.10 17.05
CA ARG A 460 15.98 -20.67 18.14
C ARG A 460 17.44 -20.77 17.75
N ILE A 461 17.87 -21.92 17.18
CA ILE A 461 19.24 -22.14 16.73
C ILE A 461 19.64 -21.06 15.71
N HIS A 462 18.81 -20.80 14.71
CA HIS A 462 19.11 -19.77 13.72
C HIS A 462 19.18 -18.35 14.30
N THR A 463 18.38 -18.06 15.32
CA THR A 463 18.43 -16.77 16.02
C THR A 463 19.74 -16.63 16.79
N GLU A 464 20.16 -17.67 17.52
CA GLU A 464 21.42 -17.71 18.26
C GLU A 464 22.65 -17.60 17.32
N GLU A 465 22.63 -18.30 16.18
CA GLU A 465 23.66 -18.19 15.15
C GLU A 465 23.75 -16.77 14.57
N ALA A 466 22.60 -16.12 14.28
CA ALA A 466 22.57 -14.75 13.78
C ALA A 466 23.16 -13.75 14.80
N HIS A 467 22.84 -13.91 16.08
CA HIS A 467 23.42 -13.10 17.16
C HIS A 467 24.92 -13.33 17.31
N SER A 468 25.38 -14.54 17.18
CA SER A 468 26.84 -14.91 17.26
C SER A 468 27.63 -14.27 16.10
N ARG A 469 27.11 -14.33 14.88
CA ARG A 469 27.69 -13.66 13.69
C ARG A 469 27.78 -12.16 13.89
N ARG A 470 26.69 -11.52 14.34
CA ARG A 470 26.65 -10.07 14.60
C ARG A 470 27.68 -9.64 15.66
N ARG A 471 27.87 -10.43 16.73
CA ARG A 471 28.90 -10.15 17.72
C ARG A 471 30.32 -10.28 17.13
N GLY A 472 30.57 -11.31 16.30
CA GLY A 472 31.84 -11.47 15.59
C GLY A 472 32.16 -10.31 14.65
N GLU A 473 31.18 -9.83 13.89
CA GLU A 473 31.32 -8.65 13.02
C GLU A 473 31.60 -7.35 13.79
N LEU A 474 30.96 -7.15 14.95
CA LEU A 474 31.20 -5.98 15.80
C LEU A 474 32.60 -6.03 16.44
N LEU A 475 33.09 -7.17 16.82
CA LEU A 475 34.44 -7.36 17.36
C LEU A 475 35.51 -7.18 16.27
N GLY A 476 35.27 -7.72 15.05
CA GLY A 476 36.18 -7.55 13.91
C GLY A 476 36.20 -6.13 13.30
N ALA A 477 35.19 -5.33 13.57
CA ALA A 477 35.15 -3.89 13.15
C ALA A 477 35.80 -2.95 14.19
N ALA A 478 36.09 -3.46 15.39
CA ALA A 478 36.73 -2.70 16.46
C ALA A 478 38.25 -2.93 16.55
N THR A 479 38.77 -3.88 15.76
CA THR A 479 40.21 -4.15 15.53
C THR A 479 40.62 -3.61 14.18
#